data_af32e6c2e5a9f7e1e8c6b1f6e87f88fd
#
_entry.id   af32e6c2e5a9f7e1e8c6b1f6e87f88fd
#
_cell.length_a   1.000
_cell.length_b   1.000
_cell.length_c   1.000
_cell.angle_alpha   90.00
_cell.angle_beta   90.00
_cell.angle_gamma   90.00
#
_symmetry.space_group_name_H-M   'P 1'
#
loop_
_entity.id
_entity.type
_entity.pdbx_description
1 polymer ?
#
loop_
_entity_poly.entity_id
_entity_poly.type
_entity_poly.pdbx_seq_one_letter_code
_entity_poly.pdbx_strand_id
1 'polypeptide(L)'
;MSEVFFLLLLPLFFKRFGFKLTIVLGMLAWVLRYILFAFGNADELAFMLIVGIALHGICYDFFFVSGQIYTDTKAGEKYKSSAQGLITLATYGVGQLIGFWIAGFVTEKYKLINGTQDWQIVWLIPAGIAAIVLVMFIVFFKNDRTPENADGAKY
;
A
#
# COMPACT_ATOMS: atom_id res chain seq x y z
N MET A 1 16.43 -0.90 -2.46
CA MET A 1 16.73 -1.44 -3.80
C MET A 1 15.52 -2.08 -4.48
N SER A 2 14.62 -2.77 -3.74
CA SER A 2 13.40 -3.33 -4.33
C SER A 2 12.47 -2.28 -4.97
N GLU A 3 12.33 -1.11 -4.36
CA GLU A 3 11.50 0.00 -4.87
C GLU A 3 11.90 0.43 -6.29
N VAL A 4 13.19 0.65 -6.54
CA VAL A 4 13.66 1.07 -7.89
C VAL A 4 13.30 0.04 -8.95
N PHE A 5 13.40 -1.24 -8.62
CA PHE A 5 13.04 -2.32 -9.53
C PHE A 5 11.53 -2.33 -9.84
N PHE A 6 10.68 -2.22 -8.83
CA PHE A 6 9.23 -2.21 -9.02
C PHE A 6 8.72 -0.91 -9.64
N LEU A 7 9.36 0.22 -9.36
CA LEU A 7 9.06 1.49 -10.01
C LEU A 7 9.26 1.42 -11.53
N LEU A 8 10.34 0.77 -11.98
CA LEU A 8 10.60 0.56 -13.41
C LEU A 8 9.60 -0.38 -14.08
N LEU A 9 9.03 -1.32 -13.33
CA LEU A 9 8.00 -2.24 -13.82
C LEU A 9 6.59 -1.62 -13.83
N LEU A 10 6.36 -0.56 -13.07
CA LEU A 10 5.05 0.06 -12.89
C LEU A 10 4.33 0.42 -14.21
N PRO A 11 5.00 1.04 -15.22
CA PRO A 11 4.36 1.35 -16.50
C PRO A 11 3.87 0.10 -17.25
N LEU A 12 4.60 -1.02 -17.15
CA LEU A 12 4.20 -2.29 -17.75
C LEU A 12 2.93 -2.85 -17.09
N PHE A 13 2.82 -2.71 -15.76
CA PHE A 13 1.64 -3.11 -15.01
C PHE A 13 0.43 -2.24 -15.35
N PHE A 14 0.59 -0.94 -15.48
CA PHE A 14 -0.49 -0.05 -15.90
C PHE A 14 -1.01 -0.38 -17.30
N LYS A 15 -0.10 -0.62 -18.24
CA LYS A 15 -0.46 -0.96 -19.62
C LYS A 15 -1.19 -2.30 -19.70
N ARG A 16 -0.79 -3.29 -18.89
CA ARG A 16 -1.33 -4.64 -18.95
C ARG A 16 -2.56 -4.84 -18.07
N PHE A 17 -2.60 -4.28 -16.88
CA PHE A 17 -3.60 -4.56 -15.85
C PHE A 17 -4.46 -3.34 -15.48
N GLY A 18 -4.03 -2.14 -15.85
CA GLY A 18 -4.70 -0.89 -15.50
C GLY A 18 -4.48 -0.46 -14.05
N PHE A 19 -4.93 0.75 -13.72
CA PHE A 19 -4.72 1.36 -12.40
C PHE A 19 -5.36 0.57 -11.26
N LYS A 20 -6.63 0.15 -11.41
CA LYS A 20 -7.36 -0.56 -10.35
C LYS A 20 -6.62 -1.80 -9.89
N LEU A 21 -6.24 -2.69 -10.82
CA LEU A 21 -5.60 -3.95 -10.45
C LEU A 21 -4.19 -3.72 -9.90
N THR A 22 -3.45 -2.75 -10.41
CA THR A 22 -2.12 -2.40 -9.89
C THR A 22 -2.22 -1.94 -8.43
N ILE A 23 -3.17 -1.06 -8.10
CA ILE A 23 -3.40 -0.60 -6.72
C ILE A 23 -3.83 -1.78 -5.82
N VAL A 24 -4.75 -2.65 -6.30
CA VAL A 24 -5.18 -3.86 -5.57
C VAL A 24 -4.00 -4.77 -5.25
N LEU A 25 -3.08 -4.97 -6.19
CA LEU A 25 -1.86 -5.77 -5.97
C LEU A 25 -0.95 -5.13 -4.90
N GLY A 26 -0.80 -3.80 -4.91
CA GLY A 26 -0.08 -3.07 -3.86
C GLY A 26 -0.73 -3.26 -2.48
N MET A 27 -2.06 -3.14 -2.39
CA MET A 27 -2.80 -3.36 -1.14
C MET A 27 -2.73 -4.81 -0.67
N LEU A 28 -2.81 -5.78 -1.58
CA LEU A 28 -2.63 -7.20 -1.25
C LEU A 28 -1.23 -7.48 -0.70
N ALA A 29 -0.20 -6.88 -1.31
CA ALA A 29 1.17 -6.99 -0.82
C ALA A 29 1.32 -6.39 0.60
N TRP A 30 0.58 -5.32 0.95
CA TRP A 30 0.50 -4.79 2.32
C TRP A 30 -0.05 -5.81 3.30
N VAL A 31 -1.17 -6.45 2.98
CA VAL A 31 -1.78 -7.49 3.82
C VAL A 31 -0.82 -8.66 4.02
N LEU A 32 -0.25 -9.17 2.94
CA LEU A 32 0.73 -10.27 3.00
C LEU A 32 1.96 -9.91 3.83
N ARG A 33 2.48 -8.70 3.68
CA ARG A 33 3.62 -8.21 4.45
C ARG A 33 3.36 -8.21 5.95
N TYR A 34 2.19 -7.72 6.39
CA TYR A 34 1.84 -7.73 7.80
C TYR A 34 1.64 -9.15 8.35
N ILE A 35 1.06 -10.06 7.55
CA ILE A 35 0.95 -11.48 7.92
C ILE A 35 2.34 -12.11 8.06
N LEU A 36 3.26 -11.84 7.13
CA LEU A 36 4.63 -12.34 7.21
C LEU A 36 5.36 -11.83 8.46
N PHE A 37 5.13 -10.58 8.86
CA PHE A 37 5.70 -10.03 10.09
C PHE A 37 5.03 -10.59 11.35
N ALA A 38 3.75 -10.94 11.30
CA ALA A 38 3.04 -11.54 12.41
C ALA A 38 3.55 -12.96 12.76
N PHE A 39 3.90 -13.73 11.74
CA PHE A 39 4.33 -15.12 11.90
C PHE A 39 5.85 -15.33 11.77
N GLY A 40 6.59 -14.33 11.24
CA GLY A 40 8.04 -14.37 11.15
C GLY A 40 8.71 -14.22 12.52
N ASN A 41 9.83 -14.90 12.70
CA ASN A 41 10.70 -14.73 13.84
C ASN A 41 12.16 -14.59 13.39
N ALA A 42 13.06 -14.22 14.31
CA ALA A 42 14.47 -14.02 13.99
C ALA A 42 15.25 -15.34 13.81
N ASP A 43 14.65 -16.47 14.15
CA ASP A 43 15.28 -17.79 14.12
C ASP A 43 14.88 -18.56 12.83
N GLU A 44 14.05 -19.57 12.97
CA GLU A 44 13.69 -20.50 11.86
C GLU A 44 12.87 -19.83 10.75
N LEU A 45 12.08 -18.81 11.08
CA LEU A 45 11.19 -18.11 10.13
C LEU A 45 11.72 -16.72 9.73
N ALA A 46 13.01 -16.47 9.87
CA ALA A 46 13.65 -15.21 9.46
C ALA A 46 13.43 -14.89 7.98
N PHE A 47 13.29 -15.90 7.13
CA PHE A 47 12.97 -15.70 5.71
C PHE A 47 11.65 -14.95 5.50
N MET A 48 10.63 -15.15 6.37
CA MET A 48 9.36 -14.44 6.30
C MET A 48 9.55 -12.93 6.50
N LEU A 49 10.42 -12.54 7.45
CA LEU A 49 10.77 -11.15 7.68
C LEU A 49 11.48 -10.55 6.47
N ILE A 50 12.43 -11.28 5.87
CA ILE A 50 13.17 -10.83 4.68
C ILE A 50 12.22 -10.64 3.49
N VAL A 51 11.34 -11.61 3.24
CA VAL A 51 10.31 -11.51 2.18
C VAL A 51 9.36 -10.34 2.46
N GLY A 52 8.92 -10.16 3.71
CA GLY A 52 8.09 -9.04 4.11
C GLY A 52 8.76 -7.67 3.87
N ILE A 53 10.08 -7.58 4.09
CA ILE A 53 10.86 -6.37 3.78
C ILE A 53 10.98 -6.19 2.26
N ALA A 54 11.22 -7.24 1.50
CA ALA A 54 11.33 -7.16 0.04
C ALA A 54 10.01 -6.74 -0.64
N LEU A 55 8.87 -7.14 -0.08
CA LEU A 55 7.54 -6.72 -0.55
C LEU A 55 7.29 -5.21 -0.37
N HIS A 56 8.12 -4.49 0.40
CA HIS A 56 7.94 -3.07 0.63
C HIS A 56 7.90 -2.25 -0.66
N GLY A 57 8.76 -2.57 -1.63
CA GLY A 57 8.76 -1.90 -2.93
C GLY A 57 7.43 -2.05 -3.67
N ILE A 58 6.85 -3.25 -3.70
CA ILE A 58 5.54 -3.49 -4.31
C ILE A 58 4.46 -2.70 -3.57
N CYS A 59 4.43 -2.76 -2.24
CA CYS A 59 3.45 -2.03 -1.44
C CYS A 59 3.50 -0.53 -1.72
N TYR A 60 4.70 0.04 -1.74
CA TYR A 60 4.88 1.47 -1.89
C TYR A 60 4.59 1.94 -3.32
N ASP A 61 5.21 1.33 -4.32
CA ASP A 61 5.11 1.78 -5.70
C ASP A 61 3.71 1.50 -6.27
N PHE A 62 3.15 0.31 -6.01
CA PHE A 62 1.85 -0.08 -6.58
C PHE A 62 0.67 0.57 -5.87
N PHE A 63 0.81 1.06 -4.66
CA PHE A 63 -0.23 1.78 -3.96
C PHE A 63 0.00 3.30 -4.00
N PHE A 64 1.07 3.81 -3.41
CA PHE A 64 1.27 5.26 -3.29
C PHE A 64 1.61 5.93 -4.61
N VAL A 65 2.61 5.41 -5.35
CA VAL A 65 3.00 6.01 -6.63
C VAL A 65 1.88 5.88 -7.65
N SER A 66 1.20 4.72 -7.72
CA SER A 66 0.03 4.54 -8.56
C SER A 66 -1.11 5.47 -8.20
N GLY A 67 -1.37 5.66 -6.90
CA GLY A 67 -2.37 6.59 -6.41
C GLY A 67 -2.09 8.04 -6.81
N GLN A 68 -0.83 8.46 -6.72
CA GLN A 68 -0.39 9.79 -7.15
C GLN A 68 -0.56 9.98 -8.66
N ILE A 69 -0.14 9.01 -9.48
CA ILE A 69 -0.29 9.05 -10.94
C ILE A 69 -1.78 9.07 -11.33
N TYR A 70 -2.61 8.26 -10.69
CA TYR A 70 -4.05 8.25 -10.91
C TYR A 70 -4.68 9.60 -10.58
N THR A 71 -4.32 10.19 -9.44
CA THR A 71 -4.79 11.52 -9.00
C THR A 71 -4.41 12.60 -10.00
N ASP A 72 -3.18 12.57 -10.49
CA ASP A 72 -2.65 13.48 -11.51
C ASP A 72 -3.48 13.40 -12.80
N THR A 73 -3.72 12.19 -13.28
CA THR A 73 -4.47 11.94 -14.51
C THR A 73 -5.93 12.41 -14.39
N LYS A 74 -6.54 12.27 -13.21
CA LYS A 74 -7.95 12.64 -12.98
C LYS A 74 -8.17 14.13 -12.69
N ALA A 75 -7.20 14.79 -12.05
CA ALA A 75 -7.32 16.19 -11.67
C ALA A 75 -7.26 17.16 -12.87
N GLY A 76 -6.63 16.74 -13.98
CA GLY A 76 -6.35 17.59 -15.12
C GLY A 76 -5.35 18.71 -14.81
N GLU A 77 -4.82 19.36 -15.84
CA GLU A 77 -3.72 20.32 -15.72
C GLU A 77 -4.00 21.46 -14.73
N LYS A 78 -5.24 21.97 -14.69
CA LYS A 78 -5.61 23.12 -13.84
C LYS A 78 -5.53 22.83 -12.34
N TYR A 79 -5.84 21.61 -11.92
CA TYR A 79 -5.96 21.25 -10.50
C TYR A 79 -4.90 20.24 -10.03
N LYS A 80 -3.98 19.87 -10.88
CA LYS A 80 -2.93 18.87 -10.63
C LYS A 80 -2.17 19.09 -9.32
N SER A 81 -1.62 20.28 -9.13
CA SER A 81 -0.84 20.61 -7.92
C SER A 81 -1.69 20.57 -6.65
N SER A 82 -2.94 21.06 -6.72
CA SER A 82 -3.85 21.04 -5.57
C SER A 82 -4.26 19.60 -5.20
N ALA A 83 -4.51 18.75 -6.19
CA ALA A 83 -4.86 17.35 -5.99
C ALA A 83 -3.68 16.55 -5.40
N GLN A 84 -2.45 16.80 -5.86
CA GLN A 84 -1.25 16.22 -5.28
C GLN A 84 -1.00 16.68 -3.84
N GLY A 85 -1.23 17.95 -3.56
CA GLY A 85 -1.17 18.48 -2.19
C GLY A 85 -2.20 17.82 -1.27
N LEU A 86 -3.44 17.63 -1.75
CA LEU A 86 -4.50 17.00 -0.98
C LEU A 86 -4.21 15.52 -0.69
N ILE A 87 -3.77 14.74 -1.67
CA ILE A 87 -3.44 13.32 -1.45
C ILE A 87 -2.23 13.17 -0.54
N THR A 88 -1.24 14.04 -0.65
CA THR A 88 -0.07 14.06 0.24
C THR A 88 -0.50 14.40 1.67
N LEU A 89 -1.34 15.40 1.87
CA LEU A 89 -1.86 15.75 3.19
C LEU A 89 -2.68 14.61 3.79
N ALA A 90 -3.55 13.98 2.99
CA ALA A 90 -4.39 12.86 3.46
C ALA A 90 -3.55 11.64 3.84
N THR A 91 -2.53 11.29 3.06
CA THR A 91 -1.70 10.10 3.29
C THR A 91 -0.58 10.33 4.29
N TYR A 92 0.31 11.28 4.03
CA TYR A 92 1.51 11.55 4.86
C TYR A 92 1.25 12.51 6.03
N GLY A 93 0.18 13.30 5.98
CA GLY A 93 -0.24 14.13 7.11
C GLY A 93 -1.19 13.37 8.03
N VAL A 94 -2.46 13.40 7.70
CA VAL A 94 -3.54 12.86 8.55
C VAL A 94 -3.42 11.33 8.71
N GLY A 95 -3.13 10.62 7.62
CA GLY A 95 -3.03 9.15 7.64
C GLY A 95 -1.90 8.65 8.53
N GLN A 96 -0.71 9.26 8.44
CA GLN A 96 0.41 8.90 9.32
C GLN A 96 0.16 9.28 10.78
N LEU A 97 -0.44 10.44 11.04
CA LEU A 97 -0.77 10.86 12.41
C LEU A 97 -1.69 9.85 13.09
N ILE A 98 -2.79 9.47 12.42
CA ILE A 98 -3.72 8.45 12.91
C ILE A 98 -3.03 7.09 13.05
N GLY A 99 -2.23 6.70 12.06
CA GLY A 99 -1.50 5.44 12.04
C GLY A 99 -0.52 5.30 13.20
N PHE A 100 0.27 6.33 13.50
CA PHE A 100 1.19 6.33 14.64
C PHE A 100 0.46 6.30 15.97
N TRP A 101 -0.65 7.02 16.11
CA TRP A 101 -1.45 6.98 17.32
C TRP A 101 -2.04 5.58 17.57
N ILE A 102 -2.61 4.95 16.55
CA ILE A 102 -3.14 3.59 16.65
C ILE A 102 -2.02 2.60 16.95
N ALA A 103 -0.88 2.69 16.25
CA ALA A 103 0.28 1.82 16.48
C ALA A 103 0.81 1.93 17.92
N GLY A 104 0.93 3.15 18.44
CA GLY A 104 1.33 3.38 19.84
C GLY A 104 0.35 2.75 20.84
N PHE A 105 -0.95 2.95 20.63
CA PHE A 105 -1.98 2.36 21.47
C PHE A 105 -1.97 0.82 21.43
N VAL A 106 -1.83 0.22 20.25
CA VAL A 106 -1.80 -1.23 20.09
C VAL A 106 -0.55 -1.82 20.75
N THR A 107 0.62 -1.25 20.53
CA THR A 107 1.87 -1.75 21.11
C THR A 107 1.87 -1.67 22.65
N GLU A 108 1.32 -0.58 23.22
CA GLU A 108 1.20 -0.48 24.67
C GLU A 108 0.20 -1.47 25.25
N LYS A 109 -0.94 -1.67 24.59
CA LYS A 109 -2.02 -2.55 25.04
C LYS A 109 -1.59 -4.04 25.05
N TYR A 110 -0.79 -4.46 24.08
CA TYR A 110 -0.34 -5.84 23.94
C TYR A 110 1.09 -6.07 24.43
N LYS A 111 1.50 -5.28 25.43
CA LYS A 111 2.75 -5.47 26.14
C LYS A 111 2.61 -6.64 27.12
N LEU A 112 3.54 -7.58 27.05
CA LEU A 112 3.58 -8.76 27.91
C LEU A 112 4.18 -8.41 29.29
N ILE A 113 3.91 -9.26 30.28
CA ILE A 113 4.37 -9.09 31.68
C ILE A 113 5.91 -9.00 31.77
N ASN A 114 6.62 -9.69 30.87
CA ASN A 114 8.09 -9.65 30.77
C ASN A 114 8.66 -8.38 30.10
N GLY A 115 7.80 -7.43 29.72
CA GLY A 115 8.19 -6.17 29.08
C GLY A 115 8.37 -6.24 27.57
N THR A 116 8.23 -7.41 26.94
CA THR A 116 8.20 -7.55 25.47
C THR A 116 6.79 -7.33 24.93
N GLN A 117 6.65 -7.11 23.61
CA GLN A 117 5.35 -7.01 22.95
C GLN A 117 4.94 -8.38 22.38
N ASP A 118 3.63 -8.60 22.32
CA ASP A 118 3.06 -9.67 21.51
C ASP A 118 3.07 -9.26 20.04
N TRP A 119 4.21 -9.49 19.39
CA TRP A 119 4.44 -9.07 18.00
C TRP A 119 3.44 -9.68 17.03
N GLN A 120 2.94 -10.88 17.31
CA GLN A 120 1.96 -11.52 16.45
C GLN A 120 0.66 -10.72 16.39
N ILE A 121 0.10 -10.36 17.55
CA ILE A 121 -1.13 -9.56 17.61
C ILE A 121 -0.88 -8.14 17.09
N VAL A 122 0.25 -7.54 17.43
CA VAL A 122 0.63 -6.18 16.98
C VAL A 122 0.64 -6.07 15.46
N TRP A 123 1.05 -7.10 14.73
CA TRP A 123 1.05 -7.11 13.27
C TRP A 123 -0.27 -7.61 12.64
N LEU A 124 -1.02 -8.48 13.32
CA LEU A 124 -2.32 -8.96 12.82
C LEU A 124 -3.40 -7.87 12.81
N ILE A 125 -3.34 -6.92 13.74
CA ILE A 125 -4.30 -5.80 13.76
C ILE A 125 -4.20 -4.94 12.50
N PRO A 126 -3.04 -4.39 12.11
CA PRO A 126 -2.91 -3.65 10.87
C PRO A 126 -3.15 -4.52 9.62
N ALA A 127 -2.83 -5.84 9.66
CA ALA A 127 -3.18 -6.76 8.59
C ALA A 127 -4.70 -6.84 8.37
N GLY A 128 -5.47 -6.95 9.45
CA GLY A 128 -6.94 -6.94 9.40
C GLY A 128 -7.51 -5.62 8.87
N ILE A 129 -7.00 -4.48 9.34
CA ILE A 129 -7.40 -3.16 8.84
C ILE A 129 -7.09 -3.06 7.33
N ALA A 130 -5.89 -3.43 6.90
CA ALA A 130 -5.51 -3.40 5.49
C ALA A 130 -6.39 -4.30 4.63
N ALA A 131 -6.76 -5.49 5.13
CA ALA A 131 -7.67 -6.41 4.43
C ALA A 131 -9.08 -5.81 4.27
N ILE A 132 -9.62 -5.17 5.30
CA ILE A 132 -10.92 -4.48 5.24
C ILE A 132 -10.87 -3.36 4.19
N VAL A 133 -9.83 -2.52 4.22
CA VAL A 133 -9.66 -1.42 3.27
C VAL A 133 -9.49 -1.96 1.84
N LEU A 134 -8.77 -3.07 1.65
CA LEU A 134 -8.65 -3.74 0.35
C LEU A 134 -10.03 -4.19 -0.18
N VAL A 135 -10.86 -4.83 0.64
CA VAL A 135 -12.20 -5.26 0.25
C VAL A 135 -13.06 -4.05 -0.10
N MET A 136 -13.05 -3.01 0.73
CA MET A 136 -13.77 -1.75 0.44
C MET A 136 -13.31 -1.14 -0.88
N PHE A 137 -12.01 -1.08 -1.14
CA PHE A 137 -11.48 -0.55 -2.39
C PHE A 137 -11.96 -1.37 -3.61
N ILE A 138 -11.92 -2.70 -3.54
CA ILE A 138 -12.39 -3.57 -4.63
C ILE A 138 -13.88 -3.33 -4.95
N VAL A 139 -14.70 -3.16 -3.91
CA VAL A 139 -16.17 -2.98 -4.04
C VAL A 139 -16.51 -1.59 -4.55
N PHE A 140 -15.91 -0.54 -3.98
CA PHE A 140 -16.30 0.84 -4.26
C PHE A 140 -15.54 1.46 -5.43
N PHE A 141 -14.31 1.03 -5.71
CA PHE A 141 -13.52 1.61 -6.77
C PHE A 141 -13.95 1.06 -8.14
N LYS A 142 -14.59 1.89 -8.94
CA LYS A 142 -14.96 1.57 -10.33
C LYS A 142 -13.74 1.75 -11.25
N ASN A 143 -13.55 0.81 -12.16
CA ASN A 143 -12.50 0.91 -13.16
C ASN A 143 -12.97 1.87 -14.27
N ASP A 144 -12.62 3.14 -14.13
CA ASP A 144 -12.79 4.08 -15.24
C ASP A 144 -11.75 3.70 -16.31
N ARG A 145 -12.21 3.36 -17.50
CA ARG A 145 -11.32 3.27 -18.67
C ARG A 145 -10.73 4.66 -18.89
N THR A 146 -9.43 4.80 -18.71
CA THR A 146 -8.73 6.02 -19.11
C THR A 146 -8.91 6.21 -20.63
N PRO A 147 -9.11 7.44 -21.12
CA PRO A 147 -9.26 7.72 -22.56
C PRO A 147 -8.10 7.20 -23.41
N GLU A 148 -6.92 7.02 -22.81
CA GLU A 148 -5.72 6.47 -23.45
C GLU A 148 -5.87 5.02 -23.95
N ASN A 149 -6.83 4.25 -23.43
CA ASN A 149 -7.15 2.92 -23.92
C ASN A 149 -8.26 2.91 -25.00
N ALA A 150 -8.83 4.06 -25.32
CA ALA A 150 -9.86 4.19 -26.36
C ALA A 150 -9.23 4.44 -27.74
N ASP A 151 -8.07 5.06 -27.81
CA ASP A 151 -7.29 5.22 -29.04
C ASP A 151 -6.18 4.15 -29.07
N GLY A 152 -6.56 2.97 -29.52
CA GLY A 152 -5.61 1.92 -29.87
C GLY A 152 -4.63 2.45 -30.91
N ALA A 153 -3.37 2.45 -30.55
CA ALA A 153 -2.23 2.61 -31.43
C ALA A 153 -2.10 3.93 -32.19
N LYS A 154 -1.33 4.82 -31.62
CA LYS A 154 -0.42 5.65 -32.43
C LYS A 154 0.76 6.04 -31.52
N TYR A 155 1.78 5.21 -31.52
CA TYR A 155 3.19 5.62 -31.56
C TYR A 155 4.01 4.37 -31.89
#